data_9139a152e4e53dcff58b9283eed1c5d5
#
_entry.id   9139a152e4e53dcff58b9283eed1c5d5
#
_cell.length_a   1.000
_cell.length_b   1.000
_cell.length_c   1.000
_cell.angle_alpha   90.00
_cell.angle_beta   90.00
_cell.angle_gamma   90.00
#
_symmetry.space_group_name_H-M   'P 1'
#
loop_
_entity.id
_entity.type
_entity.pdbx_description
1 polymer ?
#
loop_
_entity_poly.entity_id
_entity_poly.type
_entity_poly.pdbx_seq_one_letter_code
_entity_poly.pdbx_strand_id
1 'polypeptide(L)'
;IFIDKVLNNEISLFENKEEILIGHEVMYGVQKLFADLVLVTPQKMIAIEIKAYHDNFKRLDNQLQGYRKLFDSVYVLITENHVEKIKSLPYKWFGILEITNDRNITLRRKAKIIQKFSKEDILETMPIRYLCEYFNIKHNKLAEDIRLDLRKKTIKDLKKALNIYMERKMGYKFQNFEHERGNVSHYEDISILSMNQLSVLRQ
;
A
#
# COMPACT_ATOMS: atom_id res chain seq x y z
N ILE A 1 11.87 -12.15 1.76
CA ILE A 1 12.85 -11.63 0.77
C ILE A 1 12.62 -10.15 0.45
N PHE A 2 11.46 -9.75 -0.14
CA PHE A 2 11.26 -8.34 -0.53
C PHE A 2 11.28 -7.40 0.68
N ILE A 3 10.54 -7.75 1.73
CA ILE A 3 10.47 -6.98 2.98
C ILE A 3 11.87 -6.83 3.59
N ASP A 4 12.64 -7.92 3.69
CA ASP A 4 13.99 -7.88 4.24
C ASP A 4 14.92 -6.96 3.44
N LYS A 5 14.85 -7.04 2.11
CA LYS A 5 15.66 -6.17 1.25
C LYS A 5 15.28 -4.69 1.35
N VAL A 6 14.00 -4.37 1.57
CA VAL A 6 13.56 -3.00 1.85
C VAL A 6 14.08 -2.52 3.20
N LEU A 7 13.93 -3.33 4.26
CA LEU A 7 14.36 -2.97 5.62
C LEU A 7 15.89 -2.89 5.75
N ASN A 8 16.62 -3.73 5.02
CA ASN A 8 18.08 -3.71 4.98
C ASN A 8 18.63 -2.61 4.05
N ASN A 9 17.76 -1.76 3.46
CA ASN A 9 18.14 -0.74 2.47
C ASN A 9 18.84 -1.28 1.21
N GLU A 10 18.62 -2.55 0.87
CA GLU A 10 19.13 -3.15 -0.38
C GLU A 10 18.31 -2.69 -1.60
N ILE A 11 17.06 -2.26 -1.37
CA ILE A 11 16.16 -1.68 -2.37
C ILE A 11 15.67 -0.35 -1.85
N SER A 12 16.01 0.74 -2.54
CA SER A 12 15.50 2.07 -2.21
C SER A 12 14.37 2.46 -3.16
N LEU A 13 13.14 2.53 -2.61
CA LEU A 13 11.94 3.03 -3.30
C LEU A 13 11.62 4.47 -2.90
N PHE A 14 12.30 4.99 -1.89
CA PHE A 14 12.21 6.37 -1.40
C PHE A 14 13.52 7.10 -1.67
N GLU A 15 13.44 8.41 -1.82
CA GLU A 15 14.62 9.24 -2.14
C GLU A 15 15.55 9.45 -0.93
N ASN A 16 14.96 9.41 0.27
CA ASN A 16 15.67 9.58 1.54
C ASN A 16 15.58 8.31 2.38
N LYS A 17 16.53 8.14 3.30
CA LYS A 17 16.43 7.14 4.37
C LYS A 17 15.37 7.63 5.38
N GLU A 18 14.14 7.22 5.18
CA GLU A 18 13.02 7.50 6.08
C GLU A 18 12.66 6.23 6.83
N GLU A 19 12.05 6.40 8.00
CA GLU A 19 11.42 5.29 8.70
C GLU A 19 10.25 4.78 7.87
N ILE A 20 10.30 3.52 7.47
CA ILE A 20 9.32 2.89 6.59
C ILE A 20 8.47 1.95 7.43
N LEU A 21 7.16 2.16 7.44
CA LEU A 21 6.20 1.18 7.94
C LEU A 21 5.73 0.29 6.80
N ILE A 22 5.58 -1.00 7.07
CA ILE A 22 5.11 -1.99 6.10
C ILE A 22 3.81 -2.61 6.60
N GLY A 23 2.80 -2.66 5.73
CA GLY A 23 1.55 -3.39 5.96
C GLY A 23 1.28 -4.39 4.85
N HIS A 24 0.72 -5.53 5.22
CA HIS A 24 0.30 -6.60 4.33
C HIS A 24 -1.22 -6.68 4.25
N GLU A 25 -1.79 -6.97 3.07
CA GLU A 25 -3.24 -7.05 2.85
C GLU A 25 -4.01 -5.81 3.35
N VAL A 26 -3.57 -4.63 2.92
CA VAL A 26 -4.13 -3.36 3.36
C VAL A 26 -5.39 -3.02 2.57
N MET A 27 -6.55 -3.02 3.24
CA MET A 27 -7.82 -2.65 2.61
C MET A 27 -7.90 -1.14 2.35
N TYR A 28 -8.39 -0.76 1.15
CA TYR A 28 -8.51 0.64 0.72
C TYR A 28 -9.68 0.88 -0.24
N GLY A 29 -10.05 2.16 -0.37
CA GLY A 29 -10.99 2.68 -1.37
C GLY A 29 -12.44 2.29 -1.18
N VAL A 30 -13.28 2.79 -2.08
CA VAL A 30 -14.74 2.55 -2.10
C VAL A 30 -15.06 1.07 -2.27
N GLN A 31 -14.34 0.39 -3.14
CA GLN A 31 -14.57 -1.03 -3.46
C GLN A 31 -14.00 -1.99 -2.42
N LYS A 32 -13.37 -1.48 -1.34
CA LYS A 32 -12.72 -2.29 -0.30
C LYS A 32 -11.74 -3.31 -0.88
N LEU A 33 -10.92 -2.85 -1.82
CA LEU A 33 -9.84 -3.64 -2.40
C LEU A 33 -8.70 -3.82 -1.41
N PHE A 34 -7.87 -4.84 -1.63
CA PHE A 34 -6.69 -5.10 -0.81
C PHE A 34 -5.43 -4.86 -1.64
N ALA A 35 -4.47 -4.14 -1.05
CA ALA A 35 -3.12 -4.03 -1.56
C ALA A 35 -2.25 -5.12 -0.90
N ASP A 36 -1.49 -5.86 -1.70
CA ASP A 36 -0.66 -6.95 -1.17
C ASP A 36 0.33 -6.42 -0.15
N LEU A 37 1.08 -5.35 -0.49
CA LEU A 37 1.92 -4.63 0.46
C LEU A 37 1.73 -3.11 0.29
N VAL A 38 1.81 -2.41 1.41
CA VAL A 38 1.84 -0.95 1.45
C VAL A 38 3.04 -0.51 2.27
N LEU A 39 3.87 0.34 1.68
CA LEU A 39 4.98 1.00 2.36
C LEU A 39 4.55 2.43 2.67
N VAL A 40 4.69 2.86 3.91
CA VAL A 40 4.29 4.19 4.38
C VAL A 40 5.48 4.91 5.01
N THR A 41 5.71 6.13 4.58
CA THR A 41 6.58 7.10 5.24
C THR A 41 5.75 8.34 5.60
N PRO A 42 6.26 9.29 6.40
CA PRO A 42 5.52 10.54 6.72
C PRO A 42 5.09 11.34 5.48
N GLN A 43 5.73 11.17 4.33
CA GLN A 43 5.46 11.95 3.12
C GLN A 43 4.75 11.18 2.01
N LYS A 44 4.92 9.86 1.95
CA LYS A 44 4.49 9.06 0.79
C LYS A 44 3.97 7.69 1.18
N MET A 45 3.05 7.19 0.38
CA MET A 45 2.57 5.81 0.43
C MET A 45 2.81 5.13 -0.92
N ILE A 46 3.41 3.96 -0.88
CA ILE A 46 3.69 3.12 -2.05
C ILE A 46 2.88 1.82 -1.93
N ALA A 47 2.10 1.49 -2.96
CA ALA A 47 1.49 0.17 -3.08
C ALA A 47 2.40 -0.75 -3.90
N ILE A 48 2.51 -2.00 -3.45
CA ILE A 48 3.19 -3.09 -4.16
C ILE A 48 2.18 -4.18 -4.44
N GLU A 49 1.98 -4.50 -5.70
CA GLU A 49 1.23 -5.68 -6.15
C GLU A 49 2.21 -6.82 -6.41
N ILE A 50 1.94 -8.01 -5.93
CA ILE A 50 2.80 -9.18 -6.10
C ILE A 50 2.20 -10.12 -7.13
N LYS A 51 3.01 -10.53 -8.10
CA LYS A 51 2.66 -11.54 -9.11
C LYS A 51 3.69 -12.66 -9.09
N ALA A 52 3.35 -13.72 -8.38
CA ALA A 52 4.17 -14.92 -8.28
C ALA A 52 4.14 -15.72 -9.59
N TYR A 53 4.98 -16.74 -9.71
CA TYR A 53 5.22 -17.52 -10.94
C TYR A 53 3.94 -18.05 -11.61
N HIS A 54 2.97 -18.53 -10.83
CA HIS A 54 1.72 -19.11 -11.33
C HIS A 54 0.55 -18.11 -11.41
N ASP A 55 0.77 -16.84 -11.04
CA ASP A 55 -0.29 -15.85 -11.07
C ASP A 55 -0.65 -15.42 -12.47
N ASN A 56 -1.94 -15.07 -12.65
CA ASN A 56 -2.41 -14.50 -13.90
C ASN A 56 -2.63 -12.99 -13.78
N PHE A 57 -2.71 -12.32 -14.92
CA PHE A 57 -2.84 -10.86 -15.02
C PHE A 57 -4.29 -10.38 -15.20
N LYS A 58 -5.29 -11.27 -15.14
CA LYS A 58 -6.70 -10.91 -15.41
C LYS A 58 -7.21 -9.76 -14.54
N ARG A 59 -6.78 -9.70 -13.28
CA ARG A 59 -7.21 -8.65 -12.34
C ARG A 59 -6.23 -7.48 -12.21
N LEU A 60 -5.03 -7.60 -12.79
CA LEU A 60 -3.95 -6.64 -12.59
C LEU A 60 -4.34 -5.23 -13.00
N ASP A 61 -5.04 -5.08 -14.14
CA ASP A 61 -5.49 -3.77 -14.61
C ASP A 61 -6.39 -3.08 -13.58
N ASN A 62 -7.42 -3.77 -13.12
CA ASN A 62 -8.34 -3.23 -12.10
C ASN A 62 -7.62 -2.89 -10.78
N GLN A 63 -6.66 -3.72 -10.35
CA GLN A 63 -5.83 -3.48 -9.18
C GLN A 63 -5.00 -2.20 -9.35
N LEU A 64 -4.30 -2.07 -10.48
CA LEU A 64 -3.50 -0.88 -10.78
C LEU A 64 -4.34 0.40 -10.86
N GLN A 65 -5.52 0.36 -11.49
CA GLN A 65 -6.43 1.51 -11.53
C GLN A 65 -6.96 1.86 -10.15
N GLY A 66 -7.22 0.89 -9.30
CA GLY A 66 -7.58 1.10 -7.89
C GLY A 66 -6.44 1.79 -7.12
N TYR A 67 -5.21 1.28 -7.20
CA TYR A 67 -4.04 1.85 -6.54
C TYR A 67 -3.78 3.31 -6.94
N ARG A 68 -3.93 3.61 -8.24
CA ARG A 68 -3.72 4.96 -8.78
C ARG A 68 -4.60 6.03 -8.14
N LYS A 69 -5.74 5.64 -7.59
CA LYS A 69 -6.69 6.58 -6.95
C LYS A 69 -6.22 7.07 -5.59
N LEU A 70 -5.28 6.36 -4.95
CA LEU A 70 -4.96 6.56 -3.53
C LEU A 70 -3.46 6.67 -3.22
N PHE A 71 -2.62 5.84 -3.83
CA PHE A 71 -1.19 5.75 -3.52
C PHE A 71 -0.35 6.71 -4.37
N ASP A 72 0.77 7.20 -3.80
CA ASP A 72 1.65 8.16 -4.47
C ASP A 72 2.50 7.52 -5.56
N SER A 73 2.84 6.25 -5.40
CA SER A 73 3.51 5.42 -6.39
C SER A 73 3.03 3.98 -6.28
N VAL A 74 3.11 3.25 -7.39
CA VAL A 74 2.70 1.84 -7.45
C VAL A 74 3.80 1.04 -8.12
N TYR A 75 4.14 -0.08 -7.55
CA TYR A 75 5.05 -1.06 -8.14
C TYR A 75 4.37 -2.40 -8.29
N VAL A 76 4.80 -3.16 -9.28
CA VAL A 76 4.45 -4.58 -9.42
C VAL A 76 5.73 -5.38 -9.24
N LEU A 77 5.74 -6.25 -8.24
CA LEU A 77 6.80 -7.22 -7.99
C LEU A 77 6.45 -8.49 -8.74
N ILE A 78 7.29 -8.88 -9.68
CA ILE A 78 7.06 -10.02 -10.58
C ILE A 78 8.21 -11.01 -10.52
N THR A 79 7.94 -12.24 -10.89
CA THR A 79 8.95 -13.23 -11.23
C THR A 79 9.37 -13.10 -12.70
N GLU A 80 10.53 -13.64 -13.06
CA GLU A 80 11.17 -13.53 -14.37
C GLU A 80 10.24 -13.90 -15.55
N ASN A 81 9.42 -14.94 -15.38
CA ASN A 81 8.47 -15.41 -16.42
C ASN A 81 7.38 -14.38 -16.78
N HIS A 82 7.19 -13.33 -15.99
CA HIS A 82 6.18 -12.29 -16.22
C HIS A 82 6.73 -11.01 -16.86
N VAL A 83 8.04 -10.91 -17.07
CA VAL A 83 8.71 -9.68 -17.54
C VAL A 83 8.16 -9.19 -18.88
N GLU A 84 8.05 -10.05 -19.88
CA GLU A 84 7.56 -9.64 -21.18
C GLU A 84 6.08 -9.27 -21.15
N LYS A 85 5.29 -9.99 -20.38
CA LYS A 85 3.86 -9.71 -20.22
C LYS A 85 3.61 -8.37 -19.54
N ILE A 86 4.35 -8.02 -18.48
CA ILE A 86 4.20 -6.73 -17.80
C ILE A 86 4.66 -5.57 -18.67
N LYS A 87 5.70 -5.77 -19.49
CA LYS A 87 6.19 -4.77 -20.43
C LYS A 87 5.20 -4.46 -21.55
N SER A 88 4.37 -5.42 -21.96
CA SER A 88 3.37 -5.24 -23.02
C SER A 88 2.15 -4.42 -22.59
N LEU A 89 1.96 -4.13 -21.29
CA LEU A 89 0.86 -3.28 -20.83
C LEU A 89 0.96 -1.87 -21.43
N PRO A 90 -0.20 -1.25 -21.78
CA PRO A 90 -0.21 0.01 -22.56
C PRO A 90 0.26 1.22 -21.75
N TYR A 91 0.31 1.14 -20.42
CA TYR A 91 0.71 2.25 -19.57
C TYR A 91 2.04 2.00 -18.86
N LYS A 92 2.80 3.08 -18.66
CA LYS A 92 4.16 3.07 -18.13
C LYS A 92 4.30 3.93 -16.84
N TRP A 93 3.21 4.13 -16.10
CA TRP A 93 3.22 4.95 -14.91
C TRP A 93 3.60 4.18 -13.63
N PHE A 94 3.33 2.89 -13.56
CA PHE A 94 3.76 2.03 -12.44
C PHE A 94 5.20 1.54 -12.63
N GLY A 95 5.86 1.24 -11.51
CA GLY A 95 7.20 0.65 -11.49
C GLY A 95 7.17 -0.87 -11.61
N ILE A 96 8.30 -1.44 -11.97
CA ILE A 96 8.50 -2.89 -12.08
C ILE A 96 9.70 -3.29 -11.23
N LEU A 97 9.47 -4.20 -10.31
CA LEU A 97 10.45 -4.91 -9.53
C LEU A 97 10.43 -6.38 -10.00
N GLU A 98 11.58 -6.95 -10.21
CA GLU A 98 11.72 -8.35 -10.61
C GLU A 98 12.49 -9.10 -9.56
N ILE A 99 11.92 -10.20 -9.10
CA ILE A 99 12.63 -11.18 -8.30
C ILE A 99 13.20 -12.27 -9.21
N THR A 100 14.50 -12.44 -9.19
CA THR A 100 15.24 -13.44 -9.97
C THR A 100 15.33 -14.78 -9.22
N ASN A 101 15.72 -15.85 -9.92
CA ASN A 101 15.81 -17.20 -9.35
C ASN A 101 16.84 -17.31 -8.21
N ASP A 102 17.87 -16.47 -8.19
CA ASP A 102 18.86 -16.36 -7.11
C ASP A 102 18.40 -15.46 -5.96
N ARG A 103 17.09 -15.13 -5.93
CA ARG A 103 16.42 -14.30 -4.90
C ARG A 103 16.89 -12.84 -4.85
N ASN A 104 17.54 -12.34 -5.90
CA ASN A 104 17.82 -10.93 -6.02
C ASN A 104 16.59 -10.17 -6.53
N ILE A 105 16.50 -8.89 -6.17
CA ILE A 105 15.42 -8.01 -6.66
C ILE A 105 16.05 -6.88 -7.46
N THR A 106 15.60 -6.76 -8.70
CA THR A 106 16.07 -5.75 -9.64
C THR A 106 14.96 -4.74 -9.92
N LEU A 107 15.27 -3.45 -9.82
CA LEU A 107 14.40 -2.38 -10.26
C LEU A 107 14.46 -2.25 -11.80
N ARG A 108 13.49 -2.83 -12.49
CA ARG A 108 13.40 -2.79 -13.97
C ARG A 108 12.85 -1.47 -14.48
N ARG A 109 11.95 -0.85 -13.74
CA ARG A 109 11.36 0.44 -14.08
C ARG A 109 10.95 1.21 -12.82
N LYS A 110 11.38 2.47 -12.69
CA LYS A 110 10.93 3.37 -11.63
C LYS A 110 9.46 3.78 -11.85
N ALA A 111 8.65 3.79 -10.80
CA ALA A 111 7.29 4.30 -10.86
C ALA A 111 7.29 5.82 -11.05
N LYS A 112 6.27 6.33 -11.75
CA LYS A 112 5.99 7.76 -11.80
C LYS A 112 5.19 8.16 -10.55
N ILE A 113 5.38 9.38 -10.07
CA ILE A 113 4.58 9.93 -8.98
C ILE A 113 3.18 10.24 -9.52
N ILE A 114 2.17 9.76 -8.83
CA ILE A 114 0.76 9.97 -9.16
C ILE A 114 0.35 11.33 -8.61
N GLN A 115 -0.32 12.12 -9.45
CA GLN A 115 -0.77 13.47 -9.09
C GLN A 115 -2.30 13.59 -8.98
N LYS A 116 -3.05 12.63 -9.52
CA LYS A 116 -4.51 12.66 -9.53
C LYS A 116 -5.05 11.57 -8.62
N PHE A 117 -5.65 12.00 -7.51
CA PHE A 117 -6.23 11.13 -6.50
C PHE A 117 -7.76 11.25 -6.48
N SER A 118 -8.43 10.22 -6.00
CA SER A 118 -9.88 10.22 -5.75
C SER A 118 -10.14 10.61 -4.29
N LYS A 119 -10.80 11.75 -4.07
CA LYS A 119 -11.22 12.15 -2.72
C LYS A 119 -12.13 11.11 -2.07
N GLU A 120 -12.97 10.50 -2.87
CA GLU A 120 -13.91 9.47 -2.41
C GLU A 120 -13.20 8.23 -1.91
N ASP A 121 -12.27 7.68 -2.71
CA ASP A 121 -11.48 6.51 -2.30
C ASP A 121 -10.63 6.81 -1.06
N ILE A 122 -10.06 8.03 -0.95
CA ILE A 122 -9.32 8.46 0.24
C ILE A 122 -10.24 8.47 1.48
N LEU A 123 -11.41 9.10 1.40
CA LEU A 123 -12.35 9.21 2.51
C LEU A 123 -12.94 7.85 2.92
N GLU A 124 -13.23 6.97 1.96
CA GLU A 124 -13.75 5.62 2.23
C GLU A 124 -12.71 4.66 2.81
N THR A 125 -11.43 4.96 2.65
CA THR A 125 -10.35 4.20 3.29
C THR A 125 -10.29 4.43 4.80
N MET A 126 -10.72 5.60 5.28
CA MET A 126 -10.67 5.98 6.68
C MET A 126 -12.01 5.74 7.39
N PRO A 127 -12.01 5.18 8.63
CA PRO A 127 -13.22 5.08 9.43
C PRO A 127 -13.80 6.46 9.76
N ILE A 128 -15.13 6.55 9.83
CA ILE A 128 -15.81 7.82 10.11
C ILE A 128 -15.40 8.41 11.47
N ARG A 129 -15.19 7.56 12.46
CA ARG A 129 -14.72 7.99 13.79
C ARG A 129 -13.38 8.72 13.69
N TYR A 130 -12.43 8.19 12.92
CA TYR A 130 -11.13 8.84 12.70
C TYR A 130 -11.28 10.17 11.95
N LEU A 131 -12.13 10.21 10.92
CA LEU A 131 -12.38 11.43 10.16
C LEU A 131 -12.95 12.55 11.06
N CYS A 132 -13.90 12.21 11.93
CA CYS A 132 -14.48 13.16 12.89
C CYS A 132 -13.42 13.68 13.87
N GLU A 133 -12.60 12.79 14.42
CA GLU A 133 -11.49 13.14 15.33
C GLU A 133 -10.49 14.05 14.64
N TYR A 134 -9.98 13.64 13.47
CA TYR A 134 -8.93 14.37 12.75
C TYR A 134 -9.36 15.76 12.29
N PHE A 135 -10.59 15.89 11.78
CA PHE A 135 -11.13 17.17 11.26
C PHE A 135 -11.93 17.96 12.30
N ASN A 136 -11.99 17.51 13.55
CA ASN A 136 -12.75 18.12 14.65
C ASN A 136 -14.23 18.34 14.29
N ILE A 137 -14.87 17.30 13.76
CA ILE A 137 -16.28 17.29 13.36
C ILE A 137 -17.11 16.58 14.43
N LYS A 138 -18.22 17.18 14.86
CA LYS A 138 -19.16 16.51 15.76
C LYS A 138 -19.81 15.31 15.07
N HIS A 139 -19.82 14.17 15.75
CA HIS A 139 -20.40 12.91 15.26
C HIS A 139 -21.96 12.92 15.44
N ASN A 140 -22.65 13.90 14.84
CA ASN A 140 -24.10 14.08 14.94
C ASN A 140 -24.82 14.01 13.59
N LYS A 141 -24.12 13.59 12.55
CA LYS A 141 -24.63 13.41 11.18
C LYS A 141 -24.42 11.96 10.73
N LEU A 142 -25.11 11.56 9.67
CA LEU A 142 -24.85 10.28 8.99
C LEU A 142 -23.43 10.26 8.42
N ALA A 143 -22.83 9.06 8.36
CA ALA A 143 -21.48 8.86 7.85
C ALA A 143 -21.29 9.39 6.42
N GLU A 144 -22.30 9.21 5.58
CA GLU A 144 -22.32 9.70 4.20
C GLU A 144 -22.29 11.24 4.12
N ASP A 145 -23.07 11.92 4.97
CA ASP A 145 -23.09 13.39 5.02
C ASP A 145 -21.74 13.96 5.45
N ILE A 146 -21.12 13.34 6.45
CA ILE A 146 -19.79 13.75 6.91
C ILE A 146 -18.76 13.59 5.78
N ARG A 147 -18.77 12.46 5.06
CA ARG A 147 -17.89 12.27 3.90
C ARG A 147 -18.16 13.28 2.79
N LEU A 148 -19.44 13.58 2.51
CA LEU A 148 -19.83 14.56 1.51
C LEU A 148 -19.30 15.96 1.86
N ASP A 149 -19.44 16.39 3.13
CA ASP A 149 -18.87 17.64 3.60
C ASP A 149 -17.34 17.67 3.48
N LEU A 150 -16.67 16.57 3.80
CA LEU A 150 -15.22 16.45 3.70
C LEU A 150 -14.69 16.44 2.26
N ARG A 151 -15.49 16.11 1.24
CA ARG A 151 -15.10 16.26 -0.17
C ARG A 151 -14.76 17.71 -0.56
N LYS A 152 -15.21 18.71 0.23
CA LYS A 152 -14.85 20.13 0.06
C LYS A 152 -13.39 20.43 0.46
N LYS A 153 -12.76 19.58 1.27
CA LYS A 153 -11.35 19.70 1.65
C LYS A 153 -10.42 19.51 0.45
N THR A 154 -9.21 20.05 0.55
CA THR A 154 -8.20 19.87 -0.50
C THR A 154 -7.70 18.43 -0.55
N ILE A 155 -7.20 17.99 -1.68
CA ILE A 155 -6.53 16.69 -1.82
C ILE A 155 -5.35 16.59 -0.84
N LYS A 156 -4.62 17.68 -0.66
CA LYS A 156 -3.46 17.75 0.24
C LYS A 156 -3.88 17.45 1.69
N ASP A 157 -4.97 18.05 2.18
CA ASP A 157 -5.45 17.83 3.53
C ASP A 157 -5.94 16.38 3.73
N LEU A 158 -6.68 15.86 2.74
CA LEU A 158 -7.17 14.49 2.78
C LEU A 158 -6.03 13.45 2.72
N LYS A 159 -5.02 13.68 1.88
CA LYS A 159 -3.83 12.83 1.82
C LYS A 159 -3.04 12.85 3.12
N LYS A 160 -2.89 14.02 3.74
CA LYS A 160 -2.24 14.14 5.06
C LYS A 160 -3.00 13.34 6.13
N ALA A 161 -4.33 13.46 6.17
CA ALA A 161 -5.16 12.68 7.08
C ALA A 161 -5.00 11.18 6.85
N LEU A 162 -5.02 10.75 5.58
CA LEU A 162 -4.85 9.35 5.21
C LEU A 162 -3.47 8.81 5.61
N ASN A 163 -2.41 9.57 5.39
CA ASN A 163 -1.05 9.15 5.75
C ASN A 163 -0.94 8.90 7.27
N ILE A 164 -1.38 9.86 8.09
CA ILE A 164 -1.40 9.71 9.55
C ILE A 164 -2.29 8.55 10.00
N TYR A 165 -3.43 8.33 9.32
CA TYR A 165 -4.28 7.17 9.59
C TYR A 165 -3.54 5.85 9.33
N MET A 166 -2.84 5.75 8.19
CA MET A 166 -2.08 4.56 7.83
C MET A 166 -0.91 4.32 8.79
N GLU A 167 -0.18 5.37 9.18
CA GLU A 167 0.88 5.28 10.19
C GLU A 167 0.35 4.73 11.51
N ARG A 168 -0.75 5.27 12.02
CA ARG A 168 -1.39 4.80 13.27
C ARG A 168 -1.88 3.36 13.16
N LYS A 169 -2.51 3.02 12.02
CA LYS A 169 -3.06 1.68 11.77
C LYS A 169 -1.99 0.60 11.69
N MET A 170 -0.87 0.93 11.07
CA MET A 170 0.20 -0.04 10.77
C MET A 170 1.27 -0.07 11.86
N GLY A 171 1.52 1.03 12.53
CA GLY A 171 2.67 1.22 13.42
C GLY A 171 2.81 0.16 14.49
N TYR A 172 1.74 -0.16 15.24
CA TYR A 172 1.78 -1.18 16.29
C TYR A 172 2.13 -2.57 15.73
N LYS A 173 1.50 -2.97 14.61
CA LYS A 173 1.77 -4.27 13.99
C LYS A 173 3.18 -4.34 13.43
N PHE A 174 3.65 -3.25 12.87
CA PHE A 174 5.01 -3.16 12.34
C PHE A 174 6.06 -3.26 13.46
N GLN A 175 5.86 -2.57 14.59
CA GLN A 175 6.73 -2.69 15.76
C GLN A 175 6.78 -4.12 16.29
N ASN A 176 5.63 -4.79 16.40
CA ASN A 176 5.58 -6.20 16.79
C ASN A 176 6.34 -7.09 15.79
N PHE A 177 6.13 -6.85 14.49
CA PHE A 177 6.86 -7.58 13.46
C PHE A 177 8.38 -7.37 13.58
N GLU A 178 8.86 -6.15 13.81
CA GLU A 178 10.29 -5.88 13.98
C GLU A 178 10.87 -6.56 15.24
N HIS A 179 10.06 -6.67 16.28
CA HIS A 179 10.45 -7.36 17.51
C HIS A 179 10.53 -8.88 17.34
N GLU A 180 9.57 -9.47 16.64
CA GLU A 180 9.47 -10.92 16.48
C GLU A 180 10.35 -11.48 15.36
N ARG A 181 10.59 -10.70 14.30
CA ARG A 181 11.42 -11.17 13.19
C ARG A 181 12.88 -11.31 13.61
N GLY A 182 13.55 -12.36 13.13
CA GLY A 182 15.00 -12.50 13.21
C GLY A 182 15.74 -11.70 12.11
N ASN A 183 16.90 -12.23 11.69
CA ASN A 183 17.69 -11.66 10.58
C ASN A 183 16.99 -11.80 9.22
N VAL A 184 16.07 -12.75 9.07
CA VAL A 184 15.29 -13.03 7.86
C VAL A 184 13.85 -13.23 8.26
N SER A 185 12.91 -12.55 7.58
CA SER A 185 11.48 -12.69 7.86
C SER A 185 10.94 -14.03 7.34
N HIS A 186 10.23 -14.75 8.18
CA HIS A 186 9.49 -15.96 7.86
C HIS A 186 8.02 -15.65 7.57
N TYR A 187 7.27 -16.66 7.13
CA TYR A 187 5.86 -16.48 6.78
C TYR A 187 5.01 -16.08 8.00
N GLU A 188 5.30 -16.67 9.15
CA GLU A 188 4.62 -16.35 10.41
C GLU A 188 4.82 -14.87 10.79
N ASP A 189 6.04 -14.36 10.64
CA ASP A 189 6.36 -12.95 10.93
C ASP A 189 5.59 -12.00 10.01
N ILE A 190 5.48 -12.34 8.72
CA ILE A 190 4.73 -11.55 7.74
C ILE A 190 3.24 -11.51 8.09
N SER A 191 2.70 -12.57 8.69
CA SER A 191 1.30 -12.62 9.12
C SER A 191 0.96 -11.53 10.16
N ILE A 192 1.94 -11.11 10.97
CA ILE A 192 1.81 -10.01 11.93
C ILE A 192 1.48 -8.68 11.22
N LEU A 193 2.03 -8.48 10.02
CA LEU A 193 1.80 -7.28 9.20
C LEU A 193 0.40 -7.26 8.55
N SER A 194 -0.35 -8.37 8.58
CA SER A 194 -1.65 -8.44 7.90
C SER A 194 -2.66 -7.47 8.52
N MET A 195 -3.23 -6.61 7.68
CA MET A 195 -4.30 -5.69 8.04
C MET A 195 -5.69 -6.29 7.80
N ASN A 196 -5.76 -7.51 7.26
CA ASN A 196 -7.00 -8.26 7.05
C ASN A 196 -7.32 -9.08 8.30
N GLN A 197 -8.35 -8.67 9.05
CA GLN A 197 -8.78 -9.38 10.25
C GLN A 197 -9.31 -10.80 9.98
N LEU A 198 -9.71 -11.11 8.75
CA LEU A 198 -10.24 -12.43 8.37
C LEU A 198 -9.13 -13.49 8.20
N SER A 199 -7.88 -13.08 8.02
CA SER A 199 -6.75 -14.01 7.90
C SER A 199 -6.40 -14.69 9.24
N VAL A 200 -6.71 -14.04 10.37
CA VAL A 200 -6.44 -14.57 11.74
C VAL A 200 -7.40 -15.70 12.13
N LEU A 201 -8.55 -15.80 11.47
CA LEU A 201 -9.58 -16.82 11.78
C LEU A 201 -9.46 -18.10 10.94
N ARG A 202 -8.45 -18.23 10.09
CA ARG A 202 -8.23 -19.39 9.19
C ARG A 202 -7.03 -20.28 9.60
N GLN A 203 -6.54 -20.13 10.80
CA GLN A 203 -5.56 -21.04 11.40
C GLN A 203 -6.23 -22.06 12.31
#